data_37fd9303ff7e9c7943c0540272cacacb
#
_entry.id   37fd9303ff7e9c7943c0540272cacacb
#
_cell.length_a   1.000
_cell.length_b   1.000
_cell.length_c   1.000
_cell.angle_alpha   90.00
_cell.angle_beta   90.00
_cell.angle_gamma   90.00
#
_symmetry.space_group_name_H-M   'P 1'
#
loop_
_entity.id
_entity.type
_entity.pdbx_description
1 polymer ?
#
loop_
_entity_poly.entity_id
_entity_poly.type
_entity_poly.pdbx_seq_one_letter_code
_entity_poly.pdbx_strand_id
1 'polypeptide(L)'
;MAIVRWGSAPDEISDFDRLRQEVNRLFNVFSSGTEPFVSRVYPALNLTDDGNNFYIRAELPGVNPESLDISVVEGQLMLRGERKIEPEEQNAGYHRRERESGFFRRTIALPSRVDPGKVSADMKNGVLTVTLPRAEEAKPRKISVKTT
;
A
#
# COMPACT_ATOMS: atom_id res chain seq x y z
N MET A 1 -34.40 67.85 11.66
CA MET A 1 -34.78 66.54 12.17
C MET A 1 -33.94 65.53 11.42
N ALA A 2 -32.81 65.07 12.00
CA ALA A 2 -31.85 64.24 11.33
C ALA A 2 -32.11 62.77 11.70
N ILE A 3 -32.36 61.93 10.71
CA ILE A 3 -32.57 60.51 10.89
C ILE A 3 -31.22 59.85 10.84
N VAL A 4 -30.74 59.29 11.97
CA VAL A 4 -29.54 58.47 12.07
C VAL A 4 -29.90 57.08 11.59
N ARG A 5 -29.31 56.64 10.45
CA ARG A 5 -29.44 55.32 9.90
C ARG A 5 -28.35 54.42 10.52
N TRP A 6 -28.76 53.47 11.32
CA TRP A 6 -27.87 52.45 11.84
C TRP A 6 -27.46 51.49 10.69
N GLY A 7 -26.17 51.46 10.44
CA GLY A 7 -25.60 50.52 9.50
C GLY A 7 -25.70 49.11 10.10
N SER A 8 -26.09 48.15 9.28
CA SER A 8 -26.14 46.74 9.57
C SER A 8 -24.71 46.22 9.94
N ALA A 9 -24.65 45.50 11.03
CA ALA A 9 -23.44 44.80 11.45
C ALA A 9 -23.00 43.77 10.40
N PRO A 10 -21.70 43.59 10.18
CA PRO A 10 -21.21 42.60 9.23
C PRO A 10 -21.47 41.17 9.74
N ASP A 11 -21.78 40.31 8.79
CA ASP A 11 -22.16 38.89 8.89
C ASP A 11 -21.16 38.02 9.68
N GLU A 12 -21.10 38.11 10.99
CA GLU A 12 -20.39 37.14 11.84
C GLU A 12 -21.07 35.76 11.88
N ILE A 13 -22.32 35.68 11.40
CA ILE A 13 -23.09 34.42 11.34
C ILE A 13 -22.62 33.54 10.19
N SER A 14 -22.08 34.11 9.11
CA SER A 14 -21.65 33.35 7.94
C SER A 14 -20.38 32.52 8.17
N ASP A 15 -19.47 33.00 9.01
CA ASP A 15 -18.21 32.29 9.28
C ASP A 15 -18.40 31.13 10.26
N PHE A 16 -19.35 31.25 11.18
CA PHE A 16 -19.71 30.18 12.10
C PHE A 16 -20.47 29.04 11.38
N ASP A 17 -21.33 29.39 10.43
CA ASP A 17 -22.02 28.41 9.60
C ASP A 17 -21.06 27.68 8.62
N ARG A 18 -20.08 28.38 8.08
CA ARG A 18 -19.01 27.79 7.28
C ARG A 18 -18.14 26.82 8.11
N LEU A 19 -17.72 27.24 9.29
CA LEU A 19 -16.96 26.39 10.20
C LEU A 19 -17.77 25.15 10.61
N ARG A 20 -19.05 25.31 10.89
CA ARG A 20 -19.96 24.22 11.22
C ARG A 20 -20.16 23.26 10.05
N GLN A 21 -20.24 23.77 8.82
CA GLN A 21 -20.30 22.93 7.61
C GLN A 21 -18.98 22.18 7.36
N GLU A 22 -17.84 22.82 7.58
CA GLU A 22 -16.51 22.20 7.46
C GLU A 22 -16.31 21.10 8.52
N VAL A 23 -16.69 21.36 9.77
CA VAL A 23 -16.66 20.37 10.84
C VAL A 23 -17.63 19.21 10.54
N ASN A 24 -18.84 19.48 10.07
CA ASN A 24 -19.77 18.42 9.67
C ASN A 24 -19.26 17.64 8.45
N ARG A 25 -18.56 18.26 7.53
CA ARG A 25 -17.92 17.59 6.40
C ARG A 25 -16.79 16.68 6.85
N LEU A 26 -15.94 17.14 7.78
CA LEU A 26 -14.90 16.33 8.41
C LEU A 26 -15.52 15.19 9.23
N PHE A 27 -16.58 15.46 9.99
CA PHE A 27 -17.31 14.41 10.73
C PHE A 27 -17.98 13.40 9.80
N ASN A 28 -18.54 13.81 8.67
CA ASN A 28 -19.11 12.90 7.68
C ASN A 28 -18.03 12.08 6.97
N VAL A 29 -16.85 12.62 6.73
CA VAL A 29 -15.71 11.85 6.23
C VAL A 29 -15.23 10.85 7.28
N PHE A 30 -15.31 11.20 8.58
CA PHE A 30 -14.95 10.29 9.68
C PHE A 30 -16.06 9.31 10.08
N SER A 31 -17.34 9.66 9.95
CA SER A 31 -18.47 8.85 10.41
C SER A 31 -19.21 8.11 9.29
N SER A 32 -19.01 8.45 8.02
CA SER A 32 -19.55 7.69 6.90
C SER A 32 -18.66 6.55 6.45
N GLY A 33 -18.09 5.83 7.40
CA GLY A 33 -17.29 4.66 7.09
C GLY A 33 -16.53 4.16 8.28
N THR A 34 -17.19 3.72 9.32
CA THR A 34 -16.67 2.63 10.14
C THR A 34 -16.83 1.30 9.39
N GLU A 35 -16.41 1.29 8.13
CA GLU A 35 -15.68 0.15 7.66
C GLU A 35 -14.34 0.26 8.41
N PRO A 36 -13.95 -0.75 9.21
CA PRO A 36 -12.57 -0.79 9.67
C PRO A 36 -11.74 -0.58 8.40
N PHE A 37 -10.84 0.40 8.41
CA PHE A 37 -9.80 0.53 7.41
C PHE A 37 -8.95 -0.75 7.46
N VAL A 38 -9.54 -1.84 7.08
CA VAL A 38 -8.83 -2.93 6.48
C VAL A 38 -8.41 -2.32 5.17
N SER A 39 -7.28 -1.64 5.19
CA SER A 39 -6.62 -1.30 3.95
C SER A 39 -6.53 -2.62 3.23
N ARG A 40 -7.36 -2.81 2.20
CA ARG A 40 -7.32 -3.97 1.31
C ARG A 40 -6.03 -3.88 0.49
N VAL A 41 -4.94 -3.97 1.22
CA VAL A 41 -3.61 -3.94 0.64
C VAL A 41 -3.32 -5.35 0.18
N TYR A 42 -3.84 -5.67 -0.99
CA TYR A 42 -3.54 -6.92 -1.65
C TYR A 42 -2.34 -6.76 -2.59
N PRO A 43 -1.41 -7.72 -2.60
CA PRO A 43 -1.30 -8.85 -1.68
C PRO A 43 -0.76 -8.45 -0.29
N ALA A 44 -1.12 -9.22 0.73
CA ALA A 44 -0.43 -9.18 2.00
C ALA A 44 1.00 -9.66 1.80
N LEU A 45 1.98 -8.98 2.40
CA LEU A 45 3.39 -9.33 2.25
C LEU A 45 4.18 -9.04 3.51
N ASN A 46 5.25 -9.78 3.69
CA ASN A 46 6.26 -9.58 4.73
C ASN A 46 7.62 -9.31 4.08
N LEU A 47 8.36 -8.36 4.64
CA LEU A 47 9.76 -8.10 4.32
C LEU A 47 10.62 -8.53 5.51
N THR A 48 11.55 -9.46 5.30
CA THR A 48 12.51 -9.93 6.30
C THR A 48 13.94 -9.71 5.83
N ASP A 49 14.88 -9.64 6.76
CA ASP A 49 16.28 -9.31 6.53
C ASP A 49 17.16 -10.28 7.35
N ASP A 50 18.14 -10.93 6.71
CA ASP A 50 19.12 -11.80 7.35
C ASP A 50 20.53 -11.18 7.46
N GLY A 51 20.65 -9.90 7.10
CA GLY A 51 21.92 -9.16 7.06
C GLY A 51 22.64 -9.22 5.71
N ASN A 52 22.40 -10.26 4.91
CA ASN A 52 22.95 -10.42 3.55
C ASN A 52 21.90 -10.23 2.48
N ASN A 53 20.67 -10.66 2.74
CA ASN A 53 19.56 -10.63 1.80
C ASN A 53 18.31 -10.06 2.45
N PHE A 54 17.48 -9.43 1.64
CA PHE A 54 16.08 -9.20 1.96
C PHE A 54 15.24 -10.30 1.33
N TYR A 55 14.19 -10.70 2.03
CA TYR A 55 13.20 -11.65 1.53
C TYR A 55 11.82 -11.01 1.59
N ILE A 56 11.16 -10.93 0.45
CA ILE A 56 9.76 -10.53 0.38
C ILE A 56 8.93 -11.79 0.16
N ARG A 57 8.00 -12.05 1.08
CA ARG A 57 7.01 -13.11 0.94
C ARG A 57 5.65 -12.50 0.78
N ALA A 58 4.96 -12.83 -0.33
CA ALA A 58 3.63 -12.34 -0.64
C ALA A 58 2.66 -13.50 -0.83
N GLU A 59 1.45 -13.36 -0.28
CA GLU A 59 0.39 -14.35 -0.42
C GLU A 59 -0.44 -14.03 -1.66
N LEU A 60 -0.35 -14.90 -2.68
CA LEU A 60 -0.93 -14.74 -4.01
C LEU A 60 -1.75 -15.97 -4.42
N PRO A 61 -2.68 -16.46 -3.60
CA PRO A 61 -3.46 -17.64 -3.94
C PRO A 61 -4.31 -17.38 -5.20
N GLY A 62 -4.22 -18.29 -6.17
CA GLY A 62 -4.98 -18.20 -7.42
C GLY A 62 -4.44 -17.20 -8.44
N VAL A 63 -3.22 -16.69 -8.25
CA VAL A 63 -2.52 -15.88 -9.25
C VAL A 63 -1.64 -16.80 -10.10
N ASN A 64 -1.69 -16.63 -11.43
CA ASN A 64 -0.78 -17.34 -12.32
C ASN A 64 0.61 -16.67 -12.25
N PRO A 65 1.70 -17.42 -12.00
CA PRO A 65 3.06 -16.88 -12.00
C PRO A 65 3.42 -16.11 -13.29
N GLU A 66 2.93 -16.53 -14.45
CA GLU A 66 3.17 -15.86 -15.73
C GLU A 66 2.54 -14.47 -15.83
N SER A 67 1.54 -14.18 -14.97
CA SER A 67 0.89 -12.85 -14.89
C SER A 67 1.58 -11.90 -13.93
N LEU A 68 2.68 -12.33 -13.28
CA LEU A 68 3.44 -11.49 -12.35
C LEU A 68 4.54 -10.72 -13.07
N ASP A 69 4.60 -9.43 -12.77
CA ASP A 69 5.71 -8.55 -13.17
C ASP A 69 6.39 -8.04 -11.90
N ILE A 70 7.67 -8.35 -11.77
CA ILE A 70 8.51 -7.99 -10.62
C ILE A 70 9.69 -7.18 -11.13
N SER A 71 9.84 -5.96 -10.64
CA SER A 71 10.96 -5.10 -11.00
C SER A 71 11.55 -4.40 -9.78
N VAL A 72 12.85 -4.13 -9.83
CA VAL A 72 13.58 -3.39 -8.81
C VAL A 72 14.16 -2.14 -9.45
N VAL A 73 13.73 -0.98 -8.98
CA VAL A 73 14.17 0.32 -9.50
C VAL A 73 14.38 1.25 -8.32
N GLU A 74 15.54 1.95 -8.29
CA GLU A 74 15.84 3.01 -7.30
C GLU A 74 15.58 2.64 -5.84
N GLY A 75 15.92 1.42 -5.44
CA GLY A 75 15.72 0.96 -4.05
C GLY A 75 14.27 0.61 -3.71
N GLN A 76 13.43 0.42 -4.71
CA GLN A 76 12.07 -0.04 -4.55
C GLN A 76 11.84 -1.32 -5.34
N LEU A 77 11.14 -2.28 -4.74
CA LEU A 77 10.59 -3.41 -5.45
C LEU A 77 9.15 -3.08 -5.84
N MET A 78 8.85 -3.24 -7.12
CA MET A 78 7.50 -3.15 -7.68
C MET A 78 7.02 -4.54 -8.03
N LEU A 79 5.87 -4.91 -7.51
CA LEU A 79 5.16 -6.15 -7.80
C LEU A 79 3.82 -5.81 -8.44
N ARG A 80 3.54 -6.36 -9.61
CA ARG A 80 2.27 -6.22 -10.32
C ARG A 80 1.77 -7.59 -10.73
N GLY A 81 0.47 -7.70 -10.88
CA GLY A 81 -0.13 -8.94 -11.37
C GLY A 81 -1.64 -8.82 -11.50
N GLU A 82 -2.24 -9.90 -11.98
CA GLU A 82 -3.68 -10.05 -12.11
C GLU A 82 -4.13 -11.32 -11.40
N ARG A 83 -5.17 -11.21 -10.60
CA ARG A 83 -5.88 -12.34 -10.03
C ARG A 83 -7.17 -12.57 -10.78
N LYS A 84 -7.27 -13.67 -11.50
CA LYS A 84 -8.49 -14.11 -12.18
C LYS A 84 -9.26 -15.05 -11.27
N ILE A 85 -10.55 -14.82 -11.14
CA ILE A 85 -11.48 -15.76 -10.51
C ILE A 85 -12.45 -16.18 -11.61
N GLU A 86 -12.36 -17.42 -12.04
CA GLU A 86 -13.29 -17.94 -13.01
C GLU A 86 -14.70 -17.99 -12.41
N PRO A 87 -15.74 -17.64 -13.18
CA PRO A 87 -17.11 -17.80 -12.77
C PRO A 87 -17.41 -19.28 -12.55
N GLU A 88 -18.06 -19.64 -11.45
CA GLU A 88 -18.24 -21.04 -11.04
C GLU A 88 -19.10 -21.84 -12.04
N GLU A 89 -20.15 -21.29 -12.60
CA GLU A 89 -20.98 -21.90 -13.67
C GLU A 89 -21.79 -20.82 -14.39
N GLN A 90 -22.16 -21.07 -15.66
CA GLN A 90 -22.90 -20.09 -16.49
C GLN A 90 -24.26 -19.67 -15.93
N ASN A 91 -24.86 -20.47 -15.03
CA ASN A 91 -26.18 -20.21 -14.44
C ASN A 91 -26.15 -20.00 -12.92
N ALA A 92 -24.96 -19.89 -12.29
CA ALA A 92 -24.82 -19.68 -10.86
C ALA A 92 -24.85 -18.19 -10.50
N GLY A 93 -25.72 -17.79 -9.60
CA GLY A 93 -25.73 -16.43 -9.01
C GLY A 93 -25.02 -16.42 -7.67
N TYR A 94 -24.19 -15.40 -7.42
CA TYR A 94 -23.55 -15.25 -6.13
C TYR A 94 -24.55 -14.77 -5.07
N HIS A 95 -24.72 -15.52 -4.00
CA HIS A 95 -25.35 -15.03 -2.78
C HIS A 95 -24.41 -14.12 -1.98
N ARG A 96 -23.10 -14.40 -2.04
CA ARG A 96 -22.05 -13.63 -1.37
C ARG A 96 -20.74 -13.73 -2.14
N ARG A 97 -20.11 -12.60 -2.46
CA ARG A 97 -18.83 -12.54 -3.16
C ARG A 97 -17.86 -11.68 -2.36
N GLU A 98 -16.90 -12.33 -1.70
CA GLU A 98 -15.87 -11.68 -0.86
C GLU A 98 -14.47 -11.81 -1.46
N ARG A 99 -14.28 -12.78 -2.38
CA ARG A 99 -13.01 -12.91 -3.10
C ARG A 99 -12.97 -11.88 -4.22
N GLU A 100 -11.96 -11.02 -4.19
CA GLU A 100 -11.75 -10.01 -5.22
C GLU A 100 -10.90 -10.55 -6.36
N SER A 101 -11.22 -10.16 -7.59
CA SER A 101 -10.45 -10.40 -8.80
C SER A 101 -10.03 -9.07 -9.38
N GLY A 102 -8.95 -9.05 -10.14
CA GLY A 102 -8.48 -7.87 -10.84
C GLY A 102 -6.98 -7.65 -10.73
N PHE A 103 -6.55 -6.50 -11.20
CA PHE A 103 -5.16 -6.10 -11.17
C PHE A 103 -4.76 -5.57 -9.79
N PHE A 104 -3.54 -5.93 -9.37
CA PHE A 104 -2.93 -5.37 -8.19
C PHE A 104 -1.54 -4.82 -8.49
N ARG A 105 -1.13 -3.87 -7.67
CA ARG A 105 0.19 -3.26 -7.71
C ARG A 105 0.67 -2.95 -6.30
N ARG A 106 1.88 -3.38 -5.98
CA ARG A 106 2.55 -3.07 -4.71
C ARG A 106 3.92 -2.48 -4.99
N THR A 107 4.25 -1.42 -4.28
CA THR A 107 5.58 -0.84 -4.26
C THR A 107 6.11 -0.94 -2.85
N ILE A 108 7.29 -1.53 -2.69
CA ILE A 108 7.93 -1.80 -1.41
C ILE A 108 9.28 -1.09 -1.40
N ALA A 109 9.46 -0.12 -0.50
CA ALA A 109 10.75 0.50 -0.27
C ALA A 109 11.70 -0.50 0.39
N LEU A 110 12.91 -0.65 -0.16
CA LEU A 110 13.94 -1.51 0.40
C LEU A 110 14.81 -0.70 1.37
N PRO A 111 15.14 -1.26 2.55
CA PRO A 111 15.91 -0.52 3.58
C PRO A 111 17.34 -0.18 3.15
N SER A 112 17.90 -0.89 2.16
CA SER A 112 19.20 -0.60 1.60
C SER A 112 19.31 -1.04 0.13
N ARG A 113 20.41 -0.70 -0.52
CA ARG A 113 20.65 -1.08 -1.92
C ARG A 113 20.80 -2.59 -2.06
N VAL A 114 20.20 -3.14 -3.09
CA VAL A 114 20.29 -4.54 -3.51
C VAL A 114 21.01 -4.65 -4.84
N ASP A 115 21.49 -5.84 -5.16
CA ASP A 115 22.09 -6.18 -6.46
C ASP A 115 20.97 -6.67 -7.41
N PRO A 116 20.51 -5.86 -8.38
CA PRO A 116 19.39 -6.25 -9.23
C PRO A 116 19.69 -7.47 -10.09
N GLY A 117 20.97 -7.70 -10.41
CA GLY A 117 21.40 -8.83 -11.25
C GLY A 117 21.35 -10.18 -10.53
N LYS A 118 21.18 -10.18 -9.21
CA LYS A 118 21.11 -11.40 -8.38
C LYS A 118 19.74 -11.60 -7.72
N VAL A 119 18.76 -10.78 -8.07
CA VAL A 119 17.39 -10.96 -7.57
C VAL A 119 16.80 -12.21 -8.18
N SER A 120 16.17 -13.02 -7.33
CA SER A 120 15.45 -14.22 -7.74
C SER A 120 14.04 -14.22 -7.13
N ALA A 121 13.10 -14.83 -7.85
CA ALA A 121 11.75 -15.00 -7.40
C ALA A 121 11.29 -16.44 -7.61
N ASP A 122 10.64 -17.01 -6.63
CA ASP A 122 10.06 -18.34 -6.65
C ASP A 122 8.63 -18.30 -6.12
N MET A 123 7.73 -19.04 -6.75
CA MET A 123 6.35 -19.13 -6.33
C MET A 123 5.94 -20.58 -6.07
N LYS A 124 5.54 -20.88 -4.84
CA LYS A 124 5.11 -22.20 -4.43
C LYS A 124 3.84 -22.14 -3.59
N ASN A 125 2.86 -22.96 -3.92
CA ASN A 125 1.60 -23.06 -3.17
C ASN A 125 0.91 -21.71 -2.94
N GLY A 126 0.94 -20.80 -3.91
CA GLY A 126 0.34 -19.47 -3.80
C GLY A 126 1.13 -18.49 -2.94
N VAL A 127 2.36 -18.82 -2.55
CA VAL A 127 3.27 -17.91 -1.85
C VAL A 127 4.42 -17.56 -2.77
N LEU A 128 4.56 -16.28 -3.10
CA LEU A 128 5.70 -15.72 -3.80
C LEU A 128 6.80 -15.40 -2.80
N THR A 129 8.02 -15.87 -3.05
CA THR A 129 9.22 -15.48 -2.32
C THR A 129 10.19 -14.80 -3.27
N VAL A 130 10.51 -13.53 -3.00
CA VAL A 130 11.52 -12.78 -3.73
C VAL A 130 12.74 -12.64 -2.84
N THR A 131 13.88 -13.10 -3.33
CA THR A 131 15.19 -12.97 -2.65
C THR A 131 15.97 -11.83 -3.30
N LEU A 132 16.39 -10.89 -2.48
CA LEU A 132 17.04 -9.65 -2.89
C LEU A 132 18.39 -9.53 -2.18
N PRO A 133 19.49 -10.00 -2.77
CA PRO A 133 20.82 -9.87 -2.19
C PRO A 133 21.21 -8.40 -2.04
N ARG A 134 21.77 -8.03 -0.89
CA ARG A 134 22.32 -6.68 -0.68
C ARG A 134 23.48 -6.42 -1.62
N ALA A 135 23.57 -5.21 -2.14
CA ALA A 135 24.77 -4.76 -2.85
C ALA A 135 25.97 -4.86 -1.90
N GLU A 136 27.15 -5.25 -2.42
CA GLU A 136 28.37 -5.44 -1.60
C GLU A 136 28.73 -4.17 -0.80
N GLU A 137 28.46 -3.00 -1.36
CA GLU A 137 28.67 -1.69 -0.73
C GLU A 137 27.75 -1.44 0.46
N ALA A 138 26.60 -2.11 0.50
CA ALA A 138 25.58 -1.95 1.53
C ALA A 138 25.68 -3.00 2.65
N LYS A 139 26.61 -3.95 2.54
CA LYS A 139 26.83 -4.96 3.57
C LYS A 139 27.54 -4.38 4.79
N PRO A 140 27.17 -4.76 6.01
CA PRO A 140 27.88 -4.35 7.21
C PRO A 140 29.35 -4.77 7.18
N ARG A 141 30.28 -3.84 7.36
CA ARG A 141 31.70 -4.13 7.45
C ARG A 141 32.15 -4.08 8.91
N LYS A 142 32.79 -5.13 9.38
CA LYS A 142 33.42 -5.16 10.69
C LYS A 142 34.71 -4.34 10.66
N ILE A 143 34.77 -3.28 11.45
CA ILE A 143 35.97 -2.45 11.58
C ILE A 143 36.77 -2.95 12.78
N SER A 144 38.04 -3.35 12.56
CA SER A 144 38.98 -3.68 13.66
C SER A 144 39.65 -2.39 14.12
N VAL A 145 39.56 -2.10 15.41
CA VAL A 145 40.34 -1.04 16.06
C VAL A 145 41.73 -1.57 16.39
N LYS A 146 42.74 -0.96 15.83
CA LYS A 146 44.13 -1.23 16.25
C LYS A 146 44.47 -0.31 17.42
N THR A 147 44.84 -0.88 18.55
CA THR A 147 45.47 -0.13 19.64
C THR A 147 46.95 0.06 19.31
N THR A 148 47.40 1.30 19.34
CA THR A 148 48.79 1.69 19.21
C THR A 148 49.41 1.75 20.60
#